data_82ad6f39d08767d18a0256ba877742ec
#
_entry.id   82ad6f39d08767d18a0256ba877742ec
#
_cell.length_a   1.000
_cell.length_b   1.000
_cell.length_c   1.000
_cell.angle_alpha   90.00
_cell.angle_beta   90.00
_cell.angle_gamma   90.00
#
_symmetry.space_group_name_H-M   'P 1'
#
loop_
_entity.id
_entity.type
_entity.pdbx_description
1 polymer ?
#
loop_
_entity_poly.entity_id
_entity_poly.type
_entity_poly.pdbx_seq_one_letter_code
_entity_poly.pdbx_strand_id
1 'polypeptide(L)' 'MSERLRTVITFDQACEMFREDILPMIVQAYELDGFRDGPARAEAWCNWTDSLCKDRQISDWQYMNWTYPDYL' A
#
# COMPACT_ATOMS: atom_id res chain seq x y z
N MET A 1 -10.99 12.72 -20.70
CA MET A 1 -10.81 12.49 -20.18
C MET A 1 -10.86 12.01 -19.58
N SER A 2 -10.82 11.91 -19.48
CA SER A 2 -10.78 11.52 -18.73
C SER A 2 -10.74 11.19 -17.86
N GLU A 3 -10.88 11.34 -17.83
CA GLU A 3 -10.80 11.12 -16.95
C GLU A 3 -10.86 10.56 -16.36
N ARG A 4 -10.99 10.62 -16.75
CA ARG A 4 -11.04 10.04 -16.24
C ARG A 4 -10.90 9.34 -15.78
N LEU A 5 -10.95 9.39 -16.03
CA LEU A 5 -10.85 8.61 -15.74
C LEU A 5 -10.27 8.11 -14.93
N ARG A 6 -10.49 8.62 -14.30
CA ARG A 6 -9.80 8.21 -13.48
C ARG A 6 -9.80 6.88 -13.06
N THR A 7 -8.81 6.25 -13.12
CA THR A 7 -8.82 4.83 -12.96
C THR A 7 -8.60 4.46 -11.51
N VAL A 8 -9.53 3.69 -10.96
CA VAL A 8 -9.42 3.24 -9.58
C VAL A 8 -8.47 2.04 -9.54
N ILE A 9 -7.49 2.09 -8.65
CA ILE A 9 -6.53 1.01 -8.45
C ILE A 9 -7.23 -0.16 -7.77
N THR A 10 -7.06 -1.38 -8.28
CA THR A 10 -7.63 -2.57 -7.63
C THR A 10 -6.75 -2.98 -6.45
N PHE A 11 -7.32 -3.83 -5.57
CA PHE A 11 -6.55 -4.34 -4.44
C PHE A 11 -5.30 -5.09 -4.90
N ASP A 12 -5.44 -5.93 -5.94
CA ASP A 12 -4.30 -6.68 -6.46
C ASP A 12 -3.22 -5.76 -7.01
N GLN A 13 -3.63 -4.70 -7.71
CA GLN A 13 -2.68 -3.71 -8.22
C GLN A 13 -1.97 -2.99 -7.08
N ALA A 14 -2.72 -2.65 -6.04
CA ALA A 14 -2.14 -1.99 -4.88
C ALA A 14 -1.13 -2.88 -4.17
N CYS A 15 -1.44 -4.16 -4.02
CA CYS A 15 -0.52 -5.11 -3.40
C CYS A 15 0.78 -5.19 -4.18
N GLU A 16 0.69 -5.24 -5.50
CA GLU A 16 1.87 -5.32 -6.35
C GLU A 16 2.70 -4.04 -6.28
N MET A 17 2.05 -2.89 -6.32
CA MET A 17 2.74 -1.61 -6.21
C MET A 17 3.45 -1.49 -4.86
N PHE A 18 2.80 -1.91 -3.80
CA PHE A 18 3.40 -1.87 -2.47
C PHE A 18 4.62 -2.77 -2.40
N ARG A 19 4.50 -3.98 -2.93
CA ARG A 19 5.61 -4.93 -2.92
C ARG A 19 6.82 -4.40 -3.67
N GLU A 20 6.60 -3.73 -4.79
CA GLU A 20 7.70 -3.28 -5.64
C GLU A 20 8.29 -1.96 -5.20
N ASP A 21 7.46 -1.05 -4.71
CA ASP A 21 7.89 0.33 -4.47
C ASP A 21 8.10 0.66 -3.00
N ILE A 22 7.30 0.07 -2.12
CA ILE A 22 7.32 0.45 -0.70
C ILE A 22 8.06 -0.58 0.15
N LEU A 23 7.80 -1.84 -0.08
CA LEU A 23 8.37 -2.92 0.74
C LEU A 23 9.90 -2.91 0.79
N PRO A 24 10.60 -2.70 -0.33
CA PRO A 24 12.07 -2.65 -0.26
C PRO A 24 12.60 -1.57 0.67
N MET A 25 11.91 -0.42 0.75
CA MET A 25 12.31 0.66 1.65
C MET A 25 12.15 0.24 3.11
N ILE A 26 11.10 -0.52 3.41
CA ILE A 26 10.86 -0.99 4.76
C ILE A 26 11.91 -2.02 5.17
N VAL A 27 12.23 -2.91 4.25
CA VAL A 27 13.27 -3.91 4.51
C VAL A 27 14.59 -3.21 4.84
N GLN A 28 14.95 -2.19 4.10
CA GLN A 28 16.19 -1.46 4.35
C GLN A 28 16.15 -0.69 5.66
N ALA A 29 15.00 -0.16 6.03
CA ALA A 29 14.89 0.68 7.21
C ALA A 29 14.72 -0.13 8.51
N TYR A 30 14.03 -1.25 8.45
CA TYR A 30 13.57 -1.96 9.65
C TYR A 30 13.94 -3.42 9.72
N GLU A 31 14.47 -4.01 8.64
CA GLU A 31 14.69 -5.45 8.58
C GLU A 31 16.13 -5.80 8.22
N LEU A 32 17.08 -4.94 8.57
CA LEU A 32 18.50 -5.19 8.27
C LEU A 32 19.05 -6.43 9.00
N ASP A 33 18.40 -6.80 10.10
CA ASP A 33 18.78 -7.98 10.87
C ASP A 33 18.24 -9.28 10.25
N GLY A 34 17.50 -9.18 9.17
CA GLY A 34 16.95 -10.34 8.48
C GLY A 34 15.61 -10.81 9.00
N PHE A 35 15.03 -10.11 9.97
CA PHE A 35 13.73 -10.48 10.52
C PHE A 35 12.64 -9.57 10.00
N ARG A 36 11.52 -10.19 9.62
CA ARG A 36 10.37 -9.46 9.12
C ARG A 36 9.75 -8.62 10.22
N ASP A 37 9.54 -7.33 9.95
CA ASP A 37 8.90 -6.42 10.88
C ASP A 37 7.45 -6.21 10.44
N GLY A 38 6.56 -7.10 10.90
CA GLY A 38 5.15 -7.05 10.54
C GLY A 38 4.48 -5.72 10.87
N PRO A 39 4.64 -5.21 12.11
CA PRO A 39 4.05 -3.91 12.46
C PRO A 39 4.53 -2.77 11.58
N ALA A 40 5.81 -2.71 11.24
CA ALA A 40 6.32 -1.66 10.37
C ALA A 40 5.73 -1.76 8.97
N ARG A 41 5.60 -2.99 8.45
CA ARG A 41 5.00 -3.19 7.13
C ARG A 41 3.53 -2.78 7.12
N ALA A 42 2.79 -3.16 8.17
CA ALA A 42 1.37 -2.82 8.25
C ALA A 42 1.16 -1.32 8.39
N GLU A 43 1.98 -0.66 9.19
CA GLU A 43 1.89 0.78 9.33
C GLU A 43 2.19 1.49 8.02
N ALA A 44 3.20 1.01 7.30
CA ALA A 44 3.54 1.58 6.00
C ALA A 44 2.40 1.42 5.01
N TRP A 45 1.74 0.27 5.03
CA TRP A 45 0.58 0.02 4.18
C TRP A 45 -0.53 1.03 4.49
N CYS A 46 -0.83 1.24 5.77
CA CYS A 46 -1.87 2.18 6.18
C CYS A 46 -1.54 3.60 5.74
N ASN A 47 -0.29 4.03 5.94
CA ASN A 47 0.12 5.38 5.54
C ASN A 47 0.10 5.54 4.03
N TRP A 48 0.53 4.53 3.31
CA TRP A 48 0.56 4.58 1.86
C TRP A 48 -0.85 4.61 1.27
N THR A 49 -1.74 3.75 1.75
CA THR A 49 -3.12 3.74 1.26
C THR A 49 -3.86 5.01 1.64
N ASP A 50 -3.56 5.60 2.80
CA ASP A 50 -4.11 6.90 3.16
C ASP A 50 -3.70 7.96 2.14
N SER A 51 -2.45 7.93 1.72
CA SER A 51 -1.92 8.82 0.71
C SER A 51 -2.63 8.62 -0.64
N LEU A 52 -2.87 7.37 -1.02
CA LEU A 52 -3.60 7.07 -2.25
C LEU A 52 -5.03 7.59 -2.19
N CYS A 53 -5.66 7.47 -1.03
CA CYS A 53 -7.02 7.94 -0.83
C CYS A 53 -7.09 9.47 -0.94
N LYS A 54 -6.16 10.15 -0.30
CA LYS A 54 -6.10 11.61 -0.36
C LYS A 54 -5.85 12.11 -1.78
N ASP A 55 -5.11 11.34 -2.55
CA ASP A 55 -4.78 11.66 -3.93
C ASP A 55 -5.86 11.21 -4.91
N ARG A 56 -6.92 10.61 -4.39
CA ARG A 56 -8.07 10.11 -5.14
C ARG A 56 -7.73 8.98 -6.11
N GLN A 57 -6.69 8.25 -5.83
CA GLN A 57 -6.33 7.07 -6.61
C GLN A 57 -7.08 5.84 -6.14
N ILE A 58 -7.58 5.86 -4.90
CA ILE A 58 -8.50 4.85 -4.39
C ILE A 58 -9.66 5.56 -3.71
N SER A 59 -10.79 4.85 -3.58
CA SER A 59 -11.98 5.43 -2.97
C SER A 59 -11.92 5.32 -1.44
N ASP A 60 -12.80 6.06 -0.77
CA ASP A 60 -12.95 5.96 0.67
C ASP A 60 -13.32 4.54 1.09
N TRP A 61 -14.20 3.91 0.31
CA TRP A 61 -14.61 2.53 0.59
C TRP A 61 -13.42 1.58 0.55
N GLN A 62 -12.57 1.73 -0.47
CA GLN A 62 -11.38 0.90 -0.60
C GLN A 62 -10.43 1.10 0.59
N TYR A 63 -10.19 2.36 0.95
CA TYR A 63 -9.31 2.67 2.06
C TYR A 63 -9.83 2.06 3.36
N MET A 64 -11.13 2.15 3.60
CA MET A 64 -11.71 1.66 4.85
C MET A 64 -11.83 0.14 4.90
N ASN A 65 -11.90 -0.52 3.76
CA ASN A 65 -12.18 -1.95 3.72
C ASN A 65 -10.98 -2.82 3.36
N TRP A 66 -9.93 -2.25 2.80
CA TRP A 66 -8.73 -3.00 2.48
C TRP A 66 -7.95 -3.29 3.75
N THR A 67 -7.50 -4.53 3.90
CA THR A 67 -6.63 -4.91 5.01
C THR A 67 -5.25 -5.28 4.45
N TYR A 68 -4.23 -5.16 5.29
CA TYR A 68 -2.87 -5.50 4.88
C TYR A 68 -2.80 -7.00 4.58
N PRO A 69 -2.34 -7.38 3.39
CA PRO A 69 -2.29 -8.80 3.02
C PRO A 69 -1.26 -9.56 3.86
N ASP A 70 -1.64 -10.79 4.26
CA ASP A 70 -0.77 -11.61 5.09
C ASP A 70 0.52 -12.01 4.39
N TYR A 71 0.51 -12.06 3.06
CA TYR A 71 1.65 -12.52 2.31
C TYR A 71 2.66 -11.41 1.97
N LEU A 72 2.40 -10.21 2.42
CA LEU A 72 3.32 -9.09 2.17
C LEU A 72 4.22 -8.78 3.35
#